data_2279c19c96f147fcf510486c96dc44c0
#
_entry.id   2279c19c96f147fcf510486c96dc44c0
#
_cell.length_a   1.000
_cell.length_b   1.000
_cell.length_c   1.000
_cell.angle_alpha   90.00
_cell.angle_beta   90.00
_cell.angle_gamma   90.00
#
_symmetry.space_group_name_H-M   'P 1'
#
loop_
_entity.id
_entity.type
_entity.pdbx_description
1 polymer ?
#
loop_
_entity_poly.entity_id
_entity_poly.type
_entity_poly.pdbx_seq_one_letter_code
_entity_poly.pdbx_strand_id
1 'polypeptide(L)'
;SQYDRISKKIWPKAKPIIDIGEKFVFQVSYLGITAGHIQMETRKPVKIGGEKAYHFSAKLRSARYYSYIYTLDDSLDSYVTQTEFIPMKYVLAQRESSQTVDDLQLFDREELKTYHWYKRIKHGKLKEVELTKHIPRYFQDSFSALHFVRSLPLKKGDLYEFPIVTRGKIWILKLKVERTETIEVMDEDVSAIRINAETRFPGVLEKRGDILFWFSADEKKKLLKFEAQVKIGSVAGELVEYKAGQPL
;
A
#
# COMPACT_ATOMS: atom_id res chain seq x y z
N SER A 1 -11.20 12.16 -18.59
CA SER A 1 -12.02 11.98 -17.38
C SER A 1 -11.63 12.98 -16.28
N GLN A 2 -12.48 13.15 -15.28
CA GLN A 2 -12.12 13.97 -14.10
C GLN A 2 -10.87 13.42 -13.39
N TYR A 3 -10.68 12.10 -13.38
CA TYR A 3 -9.53 11.43 -12.80
C TYR A 3 -8.23 11.82 -13.50
N ASP A 4 -8.24 11.91 -14.83
CA ASP A 4 -7.06 12.28 -15.61
C ASP A 4 -6.63 13.73 -15.35
N ARG A 5 -7.60 14.64 -15.09
CA ARG A 5 -7.29 16.03 -14.72
C ARG A 5 -6.58 16.15 -13.39
N ILE A 6 -6.98 15.33 -12.42
CA ILE A 6 -6.33 15.26 -11.09
C ILE A 6 -4.91 14.70 -11.25
N SER A 7 -4.78 13.57 -11.94
CA SER A 7 -3.52 12.84 -12.08
C SER A 7 -2.45 13.61 -12.85
N LYS A 8 -2.82 14.29 -13.94
CA LYS A 8 -1.89 15.10 -14.75
C LYS A 8 -1.15 16.18 -13.95
N LYS A 9 -1.71 16.64 -12.83
CA LYS A 9 -1.07 17.64 -11.96
C LYS A 9 -0.05 17.04 -11.01
N ILE A 10 -0.15 15.74 -10.72
CA ILE A 10 0.62 15.07 -9.67
C ILE A 10 1.72 14.19 -10.23
N TRP A 11 1.45 13.41 -11.29
CA TRP A 11 2.43 12.50 -11.87
C TRP A 11 3.77 13.16 -12.21
N PRO A 12 3.83 14.37 -12.81
CA PRO A 12 5.10 15.04 -13.09
C PRO A 12 5.91 15.44 -11.85
N LYS A 13 5.28 15.47 -10.67
CA LYS A 13 5.94 15.78 -9.39
C LYS A 13 6.56 14.55 -8.74
N ALA A 14 6.14 13.37 -9.14
CA ALA A 14 6.61 12.11 -8.58
C ALA A 14 8.05 11.81 -9.04
N LYS A 15 8.91 11.51 -8.09
CA LYS A 15 10.29 11.03 -8.33
C LYS A 15 10.43 9.68 -7.59
N PRO A 16 10.19 8.56 -8.26
CA PRO A 16 10.24 7.25 -7.62
C PRO A 16 11.58 7.00 -6.91
N ILE A 17 11.51 6.52 -5.68
CA ILE A 17 12.66 6.10 -4.88
C ILE A 17 12.66 4.59 -4.91
N ILE A 18 13.54 4.01 -5.72
CA ILE A 18 13.60 2.57 -5.99
C ILE A 18 14.99 2.05 -5.67
N ASP A 19 15.09 1.38 -4.54
CA ASP A 19 16.31 0.69 -4.12
C ASP A 19 16.02 -0.83 -4.08
N ILE A 20 16.65 -1.58 -4.98
CA ILE A 20 16.42 -3.03 -5.10
C ILE A 20 16.98 -3.76 -3.89
N GLY A 21 16.15 -4.59 -3.26
CA GLY A 21 16.47 -5.29 -2.02
C GLY A 21 16.23 -4.47 -0.77
N GLU A 22 15.69 -3.22 -0.90
CA GLU A 22 15.23 -2.45 0.26
C GLU A 22 14.14 -3.24 0.98
N LYS A 23 14.27 -3.35 2.29
CA LYS A 23 13.37 -4.15 3.13
C LYS A 23 13.01 -3.39 4.39
N PHE A 24 11.74 -3.41 4.72
CA PHE A 24 11.15 -2.89 5.95
C PHE A 24 10.47 -4.02 6.72
N VAL A 25 10.64 -4.08 8.03
CA VAL A 25 9.84 -4.95 8.91
C VAL A 25 9.14 -4.07 9.93
N PHE A 26 7.82 -4.17 9.96
CA PHE A 26 6.96 -3.47 10.91
C PHE A 26 6.39 -4.46 11.93
N GLN A 27 6.45 -4.10 13.20
CA GLN A 27 5.63 -4.73 14.22
C GLN A 27 4.24 -4.12 14.16
N VAL A 28 3.23 -4.97 13.99
CA VAL A 28 1.82 -4.55 13.93
C VAL A 28 1.14 -4.86 15.25
N SER A 29 0.52 -3.84 15.83
CA SER A 29 -0.29 -3.97 17.04
C SER A 29 -1.75 -3.69 16.77
N TYR A 30 -2.61 -4.42 17.46
CA TYR A 30 -4.05 -4.21 17.50
C TYR A 30 -4.48 -4.06 18.95
N LEU A 31 -5.17 -2.96 19.28
CA LEU A 31 -5.53 -2.62 20.66
C LEU A 31 -4.35 -2.66 21.64
N GLY A 32 -3.16 -2.23 21.19
CA GLY A 32 -1.93 -2.24 22.00
C GLY A 32 -1.26 -3.59 22.16
N ILE A 33 -1.79 -4.65 21.56
CA ILE A 33 -1.20 -6.00 21.61
C ILE A 33 -0.53 -6.28 20.25
N THR A 34 0.71 -6.78 20.28
CA THR A 34 1.40 -7.17 19.05
C THR A 34 0.66 -8.33 18.39
N ALA A 35 0.07 -8.06 17.23
CA ALA A 35 -0.69 -9.05 16.44
C ALA A 35 0.22 -9.81 15.45
N GLY A 36 1.21 -9.14 14.89
CA GLY A 36 2.06 -9.74 13.88
C GLY A 36 3.14 -8.80 13.35
N HIS A 37 3.70 -9.18 12.21
CA HIS A 37 4.72 -8.41 11.51
C HIS A 37 4.40 -8.31 10.03
N ILE A 38 4.62 -7.13 9.45
CA ILE A 38 4.61 -6.90 8.01
C ILE A 38 6.04 -6.76 7.54
N GLN A 39 6.44 -7.59 6.56
CA GLN A 39 7.67 -7.40 5.82
C GLN A 39 7.34 -6.83 4.45
N MET A 40 7.90 -5.67 4.12
CA MET A 40 7.81 -5.06 2.79
C MET A 40 9.17 -5.09 2.13
N GLU A 41 9.22 -5.38 0.82
CA GLU A 41 10.45 -5.49 0.06
C GLU A 41 10.28 -4.98 -1.36
N THR A 42 11.26 -4.23 -1.84
CA THR A 42 11.43 -3.91 -3.27
C THR A 42 12.29 -5.01 -3.89
N ARG A 43 11.67 -5.89 -4.67
CA ARG A 43 12.32 -7.04 -5.28
C ARG A 43 13.01 -6.67 -6.59
N LYS A 44 13.78 -7.62 -7.14
CA LYS A 44 14.35 -7.47 -8.48
C LYS A 44 13.25 -7.20 -9.51
N PRO A 45 13.47 -6.27 -10.44
CA PRO A 45 12.52 -6.00 -11.52
C PRO A 45 12.22 -7.26 -12.34
N VAL A 46 11.02 -7.31 -12.88
CA VAL A 46 10.55 -8.39 -13.75
C VAL A 46 10.10 -7.84 -15.09
N LYS A 47 9.83 -8.72 -16.06
CA LYS A 47 9.16 -8.37 -17.31
C LYS A 47 7.74 -8.93 -17.30
N ILE A 48 6.77 -8.11 -17.64
CA ILE A 48 5.37 -8.49 -17.80
C ILE A 48 4.93 -8.00 -19.18
N GLY A 49 4.48 -8.91 -20.06
CA GLY A 49 4.10 -8.55 -21.43
C GLY A 49 5.23 -7.88 -22.23
N GLY A 50 6.51 -8.19 -21.91
CA GLY A 50 7.68 -7.57 -22.56
C GLY A 50 8.14 -6.25 -21.94
N GLU A 51 7.33 -5.63 -21.09
CA GLU A 51 7.65 -4.35 -20.40
C GLU A 51 8.33 -4.60 -19.05
N LYS A 52 9.32 -3.77 -18.71
CA LYS A 52 10.00 -3.81 -17.41
C LYS A 52 9.09 -3.25 -16.31
N ALA A 53 8.98 -3.96 -15.22
CA ALA A 53 8.20 -3.57 -14.05
C ALA A 53 9.03 -3.63 -12.76
N TYR A 54 8.82 -2.65 -11.88
CA TYR A 54 9.19 -2.77 -10.48
C TYR A 54 8.30 -3.80 -9.80
N HIS A 55 8.85 -4.53 -8.84
CA HIS A 55 8.12 -5.52 -8.07
C HIS A 55 8.17 -5.18 -6.58
N PHE A 56 7.06 -4.74 -6.04
CA PHE A 56 6.86 -4.50 -4.62
C PHE A 56 6.14 -5.70 -4.00
N SER A 57 6.63 -6.17 -2.87
CA SER A 57 6.08 -7.33 -2.17
C SER A 57 5.88 -7.02 -0.69
N ALA A 58 4.81 -7.55 -0.11
CA ALA A 58 4.59 -7.52 1.33
C ALA A 58 4.11 -8.88 1.83
N LYS A 59 4.48 -9.21 3.07
CA LYS A 59 4.01 -10.40 3.80
C LYS A 59 3.59 -9.99 5.19
N LEU A 60 2.38 -10.38 5.59
CA LEU A 60 1.87 -10.21 6.95
C LEU A 60 1.75 -11.57 7.62
N ARG A 61 2.37 -11.71 8.78
CA ARG A 61 2.27 -12.93 9.59
C ARG A 61 1.94 -12.59 11.03
N SER A 62 1.04 -13.39 11.62
CA SER A 62 0.72 -13.28 13.03
C SER A 62 1.93 -13.59 13.92
N ALA A 63 2.03 -12.89 15.05
CA ALA A 63 2.98 -13.23 16.11
C ALA A 63 2.64 -14.62 16.67
N ARG A 64 3.68 -15.36 17.11
CA ARG A 64 3.55 -16.76 17.54
C ARG A 64 2.45 -16.96 18.59
N TYR A 65 2.40 -16.13 19.63
CA TYR A 65 1.37 -16.23 20.66
C TYR A 65 -0.01 -15.75 20.17
N TYR A 66 -0.06 -14.78 19.27
CA TYR A 66 -1.31 -14.28 18.69
C TYR A 66 -1.93 -15.32 17.74
N SER A 67 -1.11 -16.17 17.09
CA SER A 67 -1.57 -17.21 16.20
C SER A 67 -2.43 -18.29 16.88
N TYR A 68 -2.36 -18.42 18.20
CA TYR A 68 -3.29 -19.28 18.97
C TYR A 68 -4.72 -18.72 19.02
N ILE A 69 -4.88 -17.41 18.81
CA ILE A 69 -6.17 -16.73 18.78
C ILE A 69 -6.62 -16.52 17.33
N TYR A 70 -5.71 -15.99 16.51
CA TYR A 70 -5.98 -15.66 15.11
C TYR A 70 -4.72 -15.78 14.26
N THR A 71 -4.80 -16.59 13.22
CA THR A 71 -3.69 -16.78 12.28
C THR A 71 -3.83 -15.78 11.13
N LEU A 72 -2.72 -15.14 10.79
CA LEU A 72 -2.52 -14.31 9.60
C LEU A 72 -1.31 -14.85 8.84
N ASP A 73 -1.47 -15.17 7.57
CA ASP A 73 -0.37 -15.47 6.62
C ASP A 73 -0.77 -14.93 5.25
N ASP A 74 -0.58 -13.62 5.09
CA ASP A 74 -1.00 -12.90 3.90
C ASP A 74 0.20 -12.50 3.07
N SER A 75 0.03 -12.51 1.76
CA SER A 75 1.01 -12.01 0.81
C SER A 75 0.37 -11.05 -0.19
N LEU A 76 1.14 -10.04 -0.58
CA LEU A 76 0.71 -8.98 -1.46
C LEU A 76 1.86 -8.65 -2.42
N ASP A 77 1.57 -8.61 -3.71
CA ASP A 77 2.51 -8.20 -4.74
C ASP A 77 1.88 -7.16 -5.66
N SER A 78 2.63 -6.10 -5.97
CA SER A 78 2.28 -5.10 -6.95
C SER A 78 3.41 -4.95 -7.95
N TYR A 79 3.05 -4.91 -9.22
CA TYR A 79 3.97 -4.77 -10.34
C TYR A 79 3.65 -3.47 -11.08
N VAL A 80 4.63 -2.57 -11.14
CA VAL A 80 4.47 -1.19 -11.60
C VAL A 80 5.45 -0.90 -12.72
N THR A 81 5.00 -0.25 -13.80
CA THR A 81 5.87 0.09 -14.92
C THR A 81 7.04 0.97 -14.48
N GLN A 82 8.22 0.74 -15.07
CA GLN A 82 9.38 1.60 -14.80
C GLN A 82 9.28 2.97 -15.48
N THR A 83 8.50 3.06 -16.56
CA THR A 83 8.40 4.28 -17.38
C THR A 83 7.48 5.33 -16.79
N GLU A 84 6.26 4.94 -16.42
CA GLU A 84 5.22 5.87 -15.98
C GLU A 84 4.79 5.66 -14.52
N PHE A 85 5.35 4.65 -13.85
CA PHE A 85 4.99 4.26 -12.48
C PHE A 85 3.48 3.98 -12.34
N ILE A 86 2.96 3.16 -13.23
CA ILE A 86 1.54 2.76 -13.27
C ILE A 86 1.45 1.26 -13.03
N PRO A 87 0.52 0.78 -12.17
CA PRO A 87 0.32 -0.65 -11.95
C PRO A 87 -0.01 -1.42 -13.23
N MET A 88 0.57 -2.61 -13.34
CA MET A 88 0.30 -3.60 -14.38
C MET A 88 -0.44 -4.81 -13.83
N LYS A 89 -0.09 -5.20 -12.60
CA LYS A 89 -0.63 -6.39 -11.93
C LYS A 89 -0.61 -6.20 -10.42
N TYR A 90 -1.65 -6.66 -9.76
CA TYR A 90 -1.79 -6.72 -8.31
C TYR A 90 -2.27 -8.10 -7.90
N VAL A 91 -1.64 -8.69 -6.90
CA VAL A 91 -1.99 -10.01 -6.36
C VAL A 91 -2.04 -9.95 -4.85
N LEU A 92 -3.15 -10.37 -4.26
CA LEU A 92 -3.30 -10.54 -2.82
C LEU A 92 -3.75 -11.97 -2.53
N ALA A 93 -3.05 -12.64 -1.63
CA ALA A 93 -3.47 -13.90 -1.06
C ALA A 93 -3.54 -13.76 0.45
N GLN A 94 -4.74 -13.95 1.03
CA GLN A 94 -4.95 -13.94 2.47
C GLN A 94 -5.25 -15.36 2.95
N ARG A 95 -4.56 -15.77 4.00
CA ARG A 95 -4.72 -17.05 4.66
C ARG A 95 -4.90 -16.80 6.16
N GLU A 96 -6.14 -16.57 6.52
CA GLU A 96 -6.51 -16.16 7.88
C GLU A 96 -7.39 -17.21 8.55
N SER A 97 -7.45 -17.20 9.86
CA SER A 97 -8.32 -18.13 10.61
C SER A 97 -9.80 -18.03 10.22
N SER A 98 -10.27 -16.84 9.84
CA SER A 98 -11.67 -16.59 9.51
C SER A 98 -11.98 -16.70 8.02
N GLN A 99 -10.97 -16.59 7.14
CA GLN A 99 -11.19 -16.56 5.70
C GLN A 99 -9.93 -16.88 4.89
N THR A 100 -10.15 -17.29 3.66
CA THR A 100 -9.13 -17.27 2.60
C THR A 100 -9.59 -16.32 1.50
N VAL A 101 -8.65 -15.54 0.93
CA VAL A 101 -8.90 -14.65 -0.19
C VAL A 101 -7.82 -14.85 -1.23
N ASP A 102 -8.22 -14.93 -2.47
CA ASP A 102 -7.36 -14.78 -3.65
C ASP A 102 -7.91 -13.62 -4.48
N ASP A 103 -7.11 -12.59 -4.70
CA ASP A 103 -7.47 -11.38 -5.43
C ASP A 103 -6.40 -11.10 -6.47
N LEU A 104 -6.77 -11.16 -7.75
CA LEU A 104 -5.89 -10.86 -8.88
C LEU A 104 -6.50 -9.71 -9.68
N GLN A 105 -5.72 -8.70 -9.94
CA GLN A 105 -6.07 -7.62 -10.84
C GLN A 105 -4.99 -7.44 -11.91
N LEU A 106 -5.39 -7.42 -13.16
CA LEU A 106 -4.54 -7.03 -14.29
C LEU A 106 -5.03 -5.69 -14.80
N PHE A 107 -4.11 -4.83 -15.19
CA PHE A 107 -4.40 -3.49 -15.67
C PHE A 107 -3.88 -3.33 -17.11
N ASP A 108 -4.82 -3.24 -18.06
CA ASP A 108 -4.53 -2.95 -19.45
C ASP A 108 -4.53 -1.43 -19.65
N ARG A 109 -3.35 -0.88 -19.89
CA ARG A 109 -3.14 0.56 -20.04
C ARG A 109 -3.45 1.07 -21.45
N GLU A 110 -3.47 0.19 -22.44
CA GLU A 110 -3.83 0.53 -23.81
C GLU A 110 -5.36 0.61 -23.95
N GLU A 111 -6.06 -0.42 -23.47
CA GLU A 111 -7.52 -0.50 -23.45
C GLU A 111 -8.15 0.32 -22.31
N LEU A 112 -7.36 0.82 -21.35
CA LEU A 112 -7.81 1.49 -20.13
C LEU A 112 -8.86 0.65 -19.37
N LYS A 113 -8.53 -0.63 -19.17
CA LYS A 113 -9.39 -1.60 -18.48
C LYS A 113 -8.65 -2.30 -17.35
N THR A 114 -9.40 -2.69 -16.32
CA THR A 114 -8.94 -3.65 -15.33
C THR A 114 -9.74 -4.93 -15.47
N TYR A 115 -9.02 -6.05 -15.35
CA TYR A 115 -9.59 -7.40 -15.26
C TYR A 115 -9.36 -7.86 -13.83
N HIS A 116 -10.44 -8.20 -13.14
CA HIS A 116 -10.41 -8.54 -11.72
C HIS A 116 -11.04 -9.90 -11.47
N TRP A 117 -10.28 -10.78 -10.83
CA TRP A 117 -10.71 -12.07 -10.32
C TRP A 117 -10.56 -12.09 -8.80
N TYR A 118 -11.64 -12.36 -8.11
CA TYR A 118 -11.69 -12.39 -6.67
C TYR A 118 -12.41 -13.63 -6.18
N LYS A 119 -11.75 -14.36 -5.29
CA LYS A 119 -12.33 -15.54 -4.62
C LYS A 119 -12.14 -15.41 -3.13
N ARG A 120 -13.21 -15.57 -2.37
CA ARG A 120 -13.19 -15.60 -0.92
C ARG A 120 -13.98 -16.78 -0.38
N ILE A 121 -13.38 -17.50 0.56
CA ILE A 121 -14.09 -18.49 1.38
C ILE A 121 -14.08 -17.94 2.81
N LYS A 122 -15.26 -17.69 3.38
CA LYS A 122 -15.43 -17.22 4.75
C LYS A 122 -16.51 -18.01 5.43
N HIS A 123 -16.18 -18.66 6.57
CA HIS A 123 -17.09 -19.57 7.29
C HIS A 123 -17.76 -20.58 6.36
N GLY A 124 -16.99 -21.21 5.48
CA GLY A 124 -17.47 -22.17 4.49
C GLY A 124 -18.28 -21.59 3.32
N LYS A 125 -18.53 -20.28 3.30
CA LYS A 125 -19.28 -19.63 2.22
C LYS A 125 -18.31 -19.10 1.16
N LEU A 126 -18.51 -19.57 -0.08
CA LEU A 126 -17.77 -19.12 -1.26
C LEU A 126 -18.38 -17.83 -1.82
N LYS A 127 -17.52 -16.88 -2.15
CA LYS A 127 -17.83 -15.71 -2.98
C LYS A 127 -16.79 -15.61 -4.08
N GLU A 128 -17.26 -15.57 -5.33
CA GLU A 128 -16.43 -15.34 -6.51
C GLU A 128 -16.93 -14.10 -7.25
N VAL A 129 -16.01 -13.32 -7.78
CA VAL A 129 -16.32 -12.16 -8.62
C VAL A 129 -15.30 -12.17 -9.76
N GLU A 130 -15.83 -12.05 -10.97
CA GLU A 130 -15.06 -11.76 -12.18
C GLU A 130 -15.67 -10.52 -12.82
N LEU A 131 -14.83 -9.53 -13.11
CA LEU A 131 -15.33 -8.31 -13.74
C LEU A 131 -14.25 -7.62 -14.58
N THR A 132 -14.74 -6.87 -15.56
CA THR A 132 -13.94 -5.95 -16.36
C THR A 132 -14.52 -4.56 -16.21
N LYS A 133 -13.68 -3.55 -15.95
CA LYS A 133 -14.09 -2.15 -15.77
C LYS A 133 -13.11 -1.21 -16.44
N HIS A 134 -13.62 -0.05 -16.87
CA HIS A 134 -12.77 1.05 -17.30
C HIS A 134 -12.01 1.68 -16.13
N ILE A 135 -10.77 2.08 -16.40
CA ILE A 135 -9.88 2.73 -15.44
C ILE A 135 -9.31 4.03 -16.03
N PRO A 136 -8.88 4.98 -15.22
CA PRO A 136 -8.17 6.16 -15.71
C PRO A 136 -6.78 5.78 -16.25
N ARG A 137 -6.19 6.67 -17.03
CA ARG A 137 -4.83 6.46 -17.56
C ARG A 137 -3.76 6.42 -16.45
N TYR A 138 -3.90 7.28 -15.45
CA TYR A 138 -2.96 7.41 -14.33
C TYR A 138 -3.68 7.07 -13.03
N PHE A 139 -3.20 6.05 -12.35
CA PHE A 139 -3.76 5.56 -11.10
C PHE A 139 -2.71 4.75 -10.34
N GLN A 140 -3.00 4.39 -9.10
CA GLN A 140 -2.25 3.41 -8.32
C GLN A 140 -3.17 2.27 -7.90
N ASP A 141 -2.60 1.10 -7.56
CA ASP A 141 -3.30 0.10 -6.77
C ASP A 141 -3.15 0.42 -5.27
N SER A 142 -3.78 -0.36 -4.40
CA SER A 142 -3.78 -0.10 -2.96
C SER A 142 -2.39 -0.20 -2.30
N PHE A 143 -1.43 -0.89 -2.93
CA PHE A 143 -0.09 -1.07 -2.39
C PHE A 143 0.94 -0.16 -3.08
N SER A 144 0.90 -0.06 -4.39
CA SER A 144 1.77 0.86 -5.13
C SER A 144 1.54 2.33 -4.74
N ALA A 145 0.33 2.65 -4.25
CA ALA A 145 0.01 3.97 -3.73
C ALA A 145 0.97 4.44 -2.63
N LEU A 146 1.42 3.54 -1.76
CA LEU A 146 2.38 3.85 -0.70
C LEU A 146 3.73 4.28 -1.28
N HIS A 147 4.23 3.55 -2.29
CA HIS A 147 5.47 3.88 -2.99
C HIS A 147 5.33 5.16 -3.82
N PHE A 148 4.15 5.39 -4.39
CA PHE A 148 3.86 6.63 -5.10
C PHE A 148 3.84 7.85 -4.16
N VAL A 149 3.22 7.76 -3.00
CA VAL A 149 3.26 8.81 -1.96
C VAL A 149 4.69 9.13 -1.57
N ARG A 150 5.51 8.11 -1.34
CA ARG A 150 6.94 8.27 -1.05
C ARG A 150 7.70 9.02 -2.15
N SER A 151 7.24 8.96 -3.39
CA SER A 151 7.86 9.63 -4.54
C SER A 151 7.54 11.13 -4.64
N LEU A 152 6.53 11.61 -3.89
CA LEU A 152 6.08 13.00 -3.95
C LEU A 152 6.94 13.93 -3.09
N PRO A 153 7.03 15.23 -3.43
CA PRO A 153 7.59 16.21 -2.53
C PRO A 153 6.64 16.44 -1.36
N LEU A 154 7.02 15.96 -0.17
CA LEU A 154 6.15 15.97 1.02
C LEU A 154 6.43 17.23 1.87
N LYS A 155 6.01 18.40 1.37
CA LYS A 155 6.16 19.68 2.10
C LYS A 155 4.94 19.93 2.98
N LYS A 156 5.17 20.49 4.17
CA LYS A 156 4.08 20.87 5.09
C LYS A 156 3.02 21.72 4.37
N GLY A 157 1.77 21.31 4.49
CA GLY A 157 0.61 21.96 3.88
C GLY A 157 0.28 21.47 2.47
N ASP A 158 1.10 20.61 1.86
CA ASP A 158 0.78 20.01 0.56
C ASP A 158 -0.47 19.16 0.65
N LEU A 159 -1.30 19.27 -0.39
CA LEU A 159 -2.49 18.46 -0.61
C LEU A 159 -2.33 17.70 -1.92
N TYR A 160 -2.53 16.39 -1.89
CA TYR A 160 -2.48 15.53 -3.07
C TYR A 160 -3.76 14.72 -3.18
N GLU A 161 -4.24 14.56 -4.42
CA GLU A 161 -5.37 13.70 -4.74
C GLU A 161 -5.03 12.88 -5.97
N PHE A 162 -5.23 11.56 -5.91
CA PHE A 162 -5.05 10.71 -7.10
C PHE A 162 -5.92 9.46 -7.04
N PRO A 163 -6.25 8.88 -8.22
CA PRO A 163 -7.08 7.70 -8.29
C PRO A 163 -6.34 6.46 -7.79
N ILE A 164 -7.06 5.63 -7.05
CA ILE A 164 -6.68 4.26 -6.72
C ILE A 164 -7.70 3.33 -7.32
N VAL A 165 -7.24 2.27 -7.98
CA VAL A 165 -8.07 1.21 -8.52
C VAL A 165 -7.92 -0.02 -7.64
N THR A 166 -9.00 -0.45 -7.01
CA THR A 166 -9.05 -1.66 -6.21
C THR A 166 -10.37 -2.37 -6.41
N ARG A 167 -10.32 -3.70 -6.62
CA ARG A 167 -11.49 -4.55 -6.86
C ARG A 167 -12.42 -4.01 -7.94
N GLY A 168 -11.84 -3.50 -9.05
CA GLY A 168 -12.55 -2.92 -10.16
C GLY A 168 -13.29 -1.61 -9.87
N LYS A 169 -13.03 -0.97 -8.74
CA LYS A 169 -13.59 0.34 -8.37
C LYS A 169 -12.50 1.40 -8.35
N ILE A 170 -12.88 2.62 -8.69
CA ILE A 170 -12.00 3.79 -8.66
C ILE A 170 -12.33 4.62 -7.43
N TRP A 171 -11.30 4.92 -6.65
CA TRP A 171 -11.37 5.75 -5.44
C TRP A 171 -10.41 6.90 -5.56
N ILE A 172 -10.70 8.03 -4.94
CA ILE A 172 -9.76 9.14 -4.79
C ILE A 172 -9.12 9.04 -3.43
N LEU A 173 -7.80 8.84 -3.40
CA LEU A 173 -7.01 9.02 -2.20
C LEU A 173 -6.71 10.51 -2.06
N LYS A 174 -6.99 11.05 -0.88
CA LYS A 174 -6.66 12.43 -0.50
C LYS A 174 -5.60 12.41 0.59
N LEU A 175 -4.53 13.14 0.38
CA LEU A 175 -3.41 13.22 1.29
C LEU A 175 -3.21 14.66 1.74
N LYS A 176 -2.96 14.84 3.03
CA LYS A 176 -2.53 16.10 3.62
C LYS A 176 -1.20 15.90 4.33
N VAL A 177 -0.19 16.65 3.93
CA VAL A 177 1.09 16.72 4.64
C VAL A 177 0.91 17.68 5.81
N GLU A 178 0.83 17.16 7.04
CA GLU A 178 0.42 17.96 8.19
C GLU A 178 1.58 18.73 8.81
N ARG A 179 2.65 18.02 9.16
CA ARG A 179 3.80 18.58 9.86
C ARG A 179 5.00 17.65 9.85
N THR A 180 6.15 18.20 10.23
CA THR A 180 7.34 17.43 10.61
C THR A 180 7.39 17.40 12.14
N GLU A 181 7.68 16.24 12.70
CA GLU A 181 7.79 16.03 14.14
C GLU A 181 8.87 14.97 14.42
N THR A 182 9.41 14.96 15.63
CA THR A 182 10.34 13.91 16.08
C THR A 182 9.55 12.76 16.66
N ILE A 183 9.86 11.54 16.22
CA ILE A 183 9.31 10.30 16.78
C ILE A 183 10.44 9.34 17.11
N GLU A 184 10.24 8.50 18.11
CA GLU A 184 11.16 7.40 18.43
C GLU A 184 10.92 6.23 17.49
N VAL A 185 11.99 5.73 16.85
CA VAL A 185 11.97 4.56 15.95
C VAL A 185 13.25 3.76 16.19
N MET A 186 13.13 2.47 16.53
CA MET A 186 14.27 1.58 16.82
C MET A 186 15.24 2.20 17.85
N ASP A 187 14.68 2.73 18.94
CA ASP A 187 15.41 3.39 20.05
C ASP A 187 16.18 4.66 19.65
N GLU A 188 15.85 5.27 18.50
CA GLU A 188 16.45 6.52 18.02
C GLU A 188 15.37 7.58 17.76
N ASP A 189 15.70 8.85 18.06
CA ASP A 189 14.87 10.00 17.70
C ASP A 189 15.03 10.33 16.21
N VAL A 190 13.96 10.24 15.45
CA VAL A 190 13.96 10.46 14.00
C VAL A 190 13.01 11.59 13.63
N SER A 191 13.48 12.53 12.81
CA SER A 191 12.62 13.54 12.20
C SER A 191 11.72 12.90 11.16
N ALA A 192 10.42 13.03 11.32
CA ALA A 192 9.42 12.39 10.50
C ALA A 192 8.37 13.38 9.96
N ILE A 193 7.94 13.14 8.72
CA ILE A 193 6.85 13.86 8.06
C ILE A 193 5.57 13.09 8.31
N ARG A 194 4.62 13.70 9.01
CA ARG A 194 3.29 13.14 9.26
C ARG A 194 2.34 13.49 8.12
N ILE A 195 1.68 12.46 7.60
CA ILE A 195 0.69 12.56 6.51
C ILE A 195 -0.62 11.94 6.97
N ASN A 196 -1.70 12.67 6.74
CA ASN A 196 -3.05 12.16 6.89
C ASN A 196 -3.57 11.74 5.52
N ALA A 197 -4.01 10.49 5.39
CA ALA A 197 -4.59 9.92 4.18
C ALA A 197 -6.07 9.60 4.43
N GLU A 198 -6.96 10.33 3.77
CA GLU A 198 -8.37 10.00 3.73
C GLU A 198 -8.62 8.92 2.68
N THR A 199 -9.04 7.75 3.15
CA THR A 199 -9.42 6.65 2.27
C THR A 199 -10.92 6.41 2.37
N ARG A 200 -11.56 6.29 1.22
CA ARG A 200 -12.95 5.82 1.12
C ARG A 200 -12.99 4.45 0.45
N PHE A 201 -12.17 3.51 0.96
CA PHE A 201 -12.15 2.14 0.43
C PHE A 201 -13.32 1.33 1.00
N PRO A 202 -13.97 0.49 0.18
CA PRO A 202 -14.90 -0.51 0.69
C PRO A 202 -14.12 -1.61 1.41
N GLY A 203 -14.51 -1.95 2.62
CA GLY A 203 -13.91 -3.01 3.41
C GLY A 203 -13.78 -2.66 4.89
N VAL A 204 -12.79 -3.22 5.57
CA VAL A 204 -12.60 -3.05 7.03
C VAL A 204 -12.36 -1.59 7.42
N LEU A 205 -11.77 -0.79 6.53
CA LEU A 205 -11.47 0.63 6.72
C LEU A 205 -12.60 1.55 6.24
N GLU A 206 -13.71 1.00 5.79
CA GLU A 206 -14.77 1.70 5.05
C GLU A 206 -15.52 2.77 5.85
N LYS A 207 -15.39 2.80 7.15
CA LYS A 207 -16.34 3.58 7.96
C LYS A 207 -15.78 4.57 8.97
N ARG A 208 -14.54 4.54 9.33
CA ARG A 208 -14.06 5.46 10.38
C ARG A 208 -12.55 5.66 10.32
N GLY A 209 -12.17 6.77 9.78
CA GLY A 209 -10.90 7.34 10.11
C GLY A 209 -9.89 7.33 8.99
N ASP A 210 -9.02 8.24 9.15
CA ASP A 210 -7.90 8.49 8.30
C ASP A 210 -6.80 7.48 8.64
N ILE A 211 -5.95 7.20 7.68
CA ILE A 211 -4.69 6.52 7.93
C ILE A 211 -3.63 7.59 8.11
N LEU A 212 -2.88 7.51 9.20
CA LEU A 212 -1.73 8.35 9.44
C LEU A 212 -0.47 7.60 9.05
N PHE A 213 0.41 8.29 8.33
CA PHE A 213 1.73 7.77 7.96
C PHE A 213 2.82 8.72 8.46
N TRP A 214 3.94 8.16 8.86
CA TRP A 214 5.17 8.90 9.16
C TRP A 214 6.28 8.41 8.26
N PHE A 215 6.79 9.32 7.41
CA PHE A 215 7.96 9.07 6.57
C PHE A 215 9.15 9.82 7.13
N SER A 216 10.36 9.26 7.03
CA SER A 216 11.57 9.98 7.42
C SER A 216 11.70 11.29 6.64
N ALA A 217 12.14 12.37 7.31
CA ALA A 217 12.29 13.70 6.71
C ALA A 217 13.61 13.85 5.92
N ASP A 218 14.17 12.76 5.44
CA ASP A 218 15.34 12.69 4.59
C ASP A 218 14.94 12.39 3.12
N GLU A 219 15.93 12.30 2.24
CA GLU A 219 15.71 12.03 0.81
C GLU A 219 15.14 10.62 0.56
N LYS A 220 15.38 9.66 1.45
CA LYS A 220 14.89 8.29 1.33
C LYS A 220 13.41 8.16 1.69
N LYS A 221 12.86 9.07 2.49
CA LYS A 221 11.46 9.06 2.92
C LYS A 221 11.00 7.65 3.32
N LYS A 222 11.76 7.03 4.23
CA LYS A 222 11.44 5.68 4.72
C LYS A 222 10.13 5.72 5.48
N LEU A 223 9.25 4.75 5.24
CA LEU A 223 8.08 4.59 6.08
C LEU A 223 8.53 4.13 7.48
N LEU A 224 8.21 4.92 8.50
CA LEU A 224 8.64 4.68 9.89
C LEU A 224 7.51 4.12 10.74
N LYS A 225 6.28 4.62 10.51
CA LYS A 225 5.11 4.28 11.30
C LYS A 225 3.85 4.50 10.49
N PHE A 226 2.81 3.73 10.78
CA PHE A 226 1.44 4.01 10.33
C PHE A 226 0.43 3.69 11.42
N GLU A 227 -0.70 4.39 11.40
CA GLU A 227 -1.85 4.14 12.28
C GLU A 227 -3.14 4.22 11.48
N ALA A 228 -4.02 3.26 11.68
CA ALA A 228 -5.34 3.25 11.07
C ALA A 228 -6.41 3.00 12.12
N GLN A 229 -7.45 3.84 12.13
CA GLN A 229 -8.66 3.57 12.90
C GLN A 229 -9.46 2.49 12.18
N VAL A 230 -9.82 1.44 12.88
CA VAL A 230 -10.66 0.36 12.36
C VAL A 230 -12.01 0.38 13.08
N LYS A 231 -12.93 -0.47 12.63
CA LYS A 231 -14.29 -0.52 13.17
C LYS A 231 -14.34 -0.65 14.71
N ILE A 232 -13.38 -1.39 15.27
CA ILE A 232 -13.20 -1.56 16.71
C ILE A 232 -11.72 -1.33 17.01
N GLY A 233 -11.38 -0.19 17.65
CA GLY A 233 -10.02 0.14 18.05
C GLY A 233 -9.14 0.70 16.93
N SER A 234 -7.84 0.46 17.03
CA SER A 234 -6.82 0.93 16.09
C SER A 234 -5.81 -0.16 15.76
N VAL A 235 -5.25 -0.08 14.57
CA VAL A 235 -4.10 -0.86 14.12
C VAL A 235 -2.93 0.09 13.96
N ALA A 236 -1.80 -0.23 14.52
CA ALA A 236 -0.58 0.53 14.35
C ALA A 236 0.55 -0.38 13.86
N GLY A 237 1.42 0.14 13.01
CA GLY A 237 2.65 -0.51 12.58
C GLY A 237 3.84 0.39 12.86
N GLU A 238 4.87 -0.15 13.50
CA GLU A 238 6.11 0.56 13.83
C GLU A 238 7.30 -0.18 13.23
N LEU A 239 8.20 0.56 12.58
CA LEU A 239 9.40 0.01 11.97
C LEU A 239 10.32 -0.57 13.05
N VAL A 240 10.65 -1.86 12.92
CA VAL A 240 11.54 -2.58 13.85
C VAL A 240 12.81 -3.12 13.19
N GLU A 241 12.83 -3.20 11.84
CA GLU A 241 14.02 -3.56 11.06
C GLU A 241 14.00 -2.84 9.72
N TYR A 242 15.14 -2.31 9.32
CA TYR A 242 15.34 -1.72 8.01
C TYR A 242 16.63 -2.22 7.38
N LYS A 243 16.55 -2.60 6.13
CA LYS A 243 17.71 -2.91 5.29
C LYS A 243 17.69 -2.04 4.04
N ALA A 244 18.76 -1.28 3.83
CA ALA A 244 18.93 -0.50 2.60
C ALA A 244 19.07 -1.42 1.39
N GLY A 245 18.51 -0.99 0.27
CA GLY A 245 18.70 -1.63 -1.03
C GLY A 245 19.82 -0.98 -1.82
N GLN A 246 19.91 -1.36 -3.09
CA GLN A 246 20.84 -0.79 -4.07
C GLN A 246 20.02 0.02 -5.10
N PRO A 247 20.41 1.26 -5.43
CA PRO A 247 19.78 2.02 -6.51
C PRO A 247 19.74 1.22 -7.81
N LEU A 248 18.67 1.38 -8.58
CA LEU A 248 18.50 0.71 -9.88
C LEU A 248 19.35 1.38 -10.94
#